data_e3c78ada41af587a8fa2002b2d588233
#
_entry.id   e3c78ada41af587a8fa2002b2d588233
#
_cell.length_a   1.000
_cell.length_b   1.000
_cell.length_c   1.000
_cell.angle_alpha   90.00
_cell.angle_beta   90.00
_cell.angle_gamma   90.00
#
_symmetry.space_group_name_H-M   'P 1'
#
loop_
_entity.id
_entity.type
_entity.pdbx_description
1 polymer ?
#
loop_
_entity_poly.entity_id
_entity_poly.type
_entity_poly.pdbx_seq_one_letter_code
_entity_poly.pdbx_strand_id
1 'polypeptide(L)'
;MNIPEILDFLKRLSENNTREWFQEHKAEYQNVQSSFENLLATIIARISLFDESVSHVRPHDCTYRIYRDIRFSADKSPYKNHIGGYINARGKKSNHCGYYIHLEPGNCMLAGGSWCMPSNMLKAVRQSVVDNIEEFRSIVEDPAFKKYFPVIGESHLKTIPKGFPKDFPYPEYIKCKDYTVAYVIPDSFFNNPLFIDEIVSVFRQLKRFADFTNYTIDDFE
;
A
#
# COMPACT_ATOMS: atom_id res chain seq x y z
N MET A 1 -15.26 -9.14 -13.32
CA MET A 1 -14.44 -8.92 -12.10
C MET A 1 -15.41 -8.74 -10.95
N ASN A 2 -15.42 -9.65 -9.98
CA ASN A 2 -16.41 -9.67 -8.90
C ASN A 2 -15.71 -9.56 -7.54
N ILE A 3 -15.49 -8.32 -7.08
CA ILE A 3 -14.84 -8.07 -5.78
C ILE A 3 -15.68 -8.57 -4.60
N PRO A 4 -17.02 -8.46 -4.61
CA PRO A 4 -17.87 -9.08 -3.59
C PRO A 4 -17.62 -10.59 -3.40
N GLU A 5 -17.35 -11.36 -4.46
CA GLU A 5 -17.02 -12.80 -4.33
C GLU A 5 -15.65 -13.00 -3.64
N ILE A 6 -14.66 -12.14 -3.92
CA ILE A 6 -13.36 -12.18 -3.22
C ILE A 6 -13.58 -11.94 -1.72
N LEU A 7 -14.34 -10.92 -1.35
CA LEU A 7 -14.62 -10.58 0.05
C LEU A 7 -15.43 -11.68 0.75
N ASP A 8 -16.42 -12.27 0.08
CA ASP A 8 -17.19 -13.39 0.63
C ASP A 8 -16.28 -14.60 0.93
N PHE A 9 -15.43 -14.98 -0.02
CA PHE A 9 -14.46 -16.07 0.19
C PHE A 9 -13.55 -15.78 1.39
N LEU A 10 -12.99 -14.57 1.47
CA LEU A 10 -12.08 -14.19 2.56
C LEU A 10 -12.80 -14.20 3.93
N LYS A 11 -14.07 -13.79 3.97
CA LYS A 11 -14.90 -13.86 5.16
C LYS A 11 -15.08 -15.31 5.62
N ARG A 12 -15.52 -16.20 4.72
CA ARG A 12 -15.69 -17.64 5.03
C ARG A 12 -14.36 -18.29 5.43
N LEU A 13 -13.24 -17.91 4.79
CA LEU A 13 -11.91 -18.37 5.18
C LEU A 13 -11.56 -17.90 6.61
N SER A 14 -11.89 -16.67 7.00
CA SER A 14 -11.60 -16.17 8.35
C SER A 14 -12.37 -16.92 9.43
N GLU A 15 -13.60 -17.36 9.12
CA GLU A 15 -14.49 -18.13 10.00
C GLU A 15 -14.06 -19.61 10.10
N ASN A 16 -13.37 -20.14 9.07
CA ASN A 16 -13.00 -21.56 8.93
C ASN A 16 -11.51 -21.74 8.63
N ASN A 17 -10.64 -21.03 9.32
CA ASN A 17 -9.22 -20.92 8.98
C ASN A 17 -8.40 -22.16 9.37
N THR A 18 -8.69 -23.29 8.70
CA THR A 18 -7.99 -24.57 8.83
C THR A 18 -7.43 -25.06 7.49
N ARG A 19 -6.50 -26.01 7.54
CA ARG A 19 -5.92 -26.60 6.32
C ARG A 19 -6.92 -27.44 5.56
N GLU A 20 -7.78 -28.17 6.28
CA GLU A 20 -8.80 -29.04 5.73
C GLU A 20 -9.79 -28.23 4.92
N TRP A 21 -10.38 -27.19 5.53
CA TRP A 21 -11.33 -26.31 4.84
C TRP A 21 -10.71 -25.66 3.58
N PHE A 22 -9.47 -25.17 3.70
CA PHE A 22 -8.80 -24.54 2.56
C PHE A 22 -8.54 -25.53 1.41
N GLN A 23 -8.19 -26.77 1.69
CA GLN A 23 -8.01 -27.80 0.65
C GLN A 23 -9.33 -28.10 -0.08
N GLU A 24 -10.45 -28.18 0.63
CA GLU A 24 -11.78 -28.37 0.05
C GLU A 24 -12.19 -27.18 -0.86
N HIS A 25 -11.74 -25.95 -0.52
CA HIS A 25 -12.08 -24.72 -1.24
C HIS A 25 -10.92 -24.19 -2.12
N LYS A 26 -9.92 -25.03 -2.41
CA LYS A 26 -8.72 -24.60 -3.15
C LYS A 26 -9.03 -24.11 -4.57
N ALA A 27 -9.96 -24.74 -5.26
CA ALA A 27 -10.38 -24.32 -6.60
C ALA A 27 -11.03 -22.92 -6.57
N GLU A 28 -11.85 -22.64 -5.54
CA GLU A 28 -12.45 -21.32 -5.34
C GLU A 28 -11.38 -20.26 -5.06
N TYR A 29 -10.39 -20.57 -4.19
CA TYR A 29 -9.26 -19.68 -3.97
C TYR A 29 -8.48 -19.35 -5.26
N GLN A 30 -8.30 -20.32 -6.15
CA GLN A 30 -7.65 -20.08 -7.44
C GLN A 30 -8.45 -19.08 -8.30
N ASN A 31 -9.78 -19.16 -8.29
CA ASN A 31 -10.65 -18.19 -8.97
C ASN A 31 -10.56 -16.80 -8.33
N VAL A 32 -10.52 -16.73 -6.99
CA VAL A 32 -10.31 -15.48 -6.24
C VAL A 32 -8.97 -14.84 -6.62
N GLN A 33 -7.90 -15.61 -6.66
CA GLN A 33 -6.57 -15.13 -7.05
C GLN A 33 -6.57 -14.60 -8.49
N SER A 34 -7.14 -15.36 -9.42
CA SER A 34 -7.24 -14.92 -10.82
C SER A 34 -8.08 -13.64 -10.98
N SER A 35 -9.18 -13.53 -10.24
CA SER A 35 -10.02 -12.32 -10.23
C SER A 35 -9.27 -11.11 -9.68
N PHE A 36 -8.47 -11.29 -8.62
CA PHE A 36 -7.64 -10.24 -8.05
C PHE A 36 -6.50 -9.82 -9.00
N GLU A 37 -5.85 -10.77 -9.67
CA GLU A 37 -4.81 -10.48 -10.66
C GLU A 37 -5.39 -9.72 -11.87
N ASN A 38 -6.62 -10.03 -12.30
CA ASN A 38 -7.33 -9.26 -13.34
C ASN A 38 -7.64 -7.83 -12.89
N LEU A 39 -8.00 -7.62 -11.61
CA LEU A 39 -8.14 -6.29 -11.03
C LEU A 39 -6.81 -5.52 -11.14
N LEU A 40 -5.72 -6.14 -10.67
CA LEU A 40 -4.39 -5.52 -10.72
C LEU A 40 -3.97 -5.20 -12.16
N ALA A 41 -4.21 -6.10 -13.13
CA ALA A 41 -3.91 -5.84 -14.54
C ALA A 41 -4.62 -4.59 -15.06
N THR A 42 -5.92 -4.45 -14.74
CA THR A 42 -6.69 -3.27 -15.13
C THR A 42 -6.16 -1.99 -14.48
N ILE A 43 -5.82 -2.05 -13.19
CA ILE A 43 -5.32 -0.89 -12.45
C ILE A 43 -3.91 -0.52 -12.94
N ILE A 44 -3.00 -1.48 -13.17
CA ILE A 44 -1.66 -1.21 -13.72
C ILE A 44 -1.78 -0.50 -15.07
N ALA A 45 -2.62 -1.00 -15.98
CA ALA A 45 -2.83 -0.37 -17.28
C ALA A 45 -3.32 1.08 -17.17
N ARG A 46 -4.16 1.38 -16.17
CA ARG A 46 -4.68 2.73 -15.93
C ARG A 46 -3.66 3.64 -15.21
N ILE A 47 -2.89 3.10 -14.27
CA ILE A 47 -1.79 3.84 -13.61
C ILE A 47 -0.71 4.20 -14.63
N SER A 48 -0.38 3.30 -15.56
CA SER A 48 0.65 3.51 -16.59
C SER A 48 0.39 4.72 -17.48
N LEU A 49 -0.83 5.24 -17.53
CA LEU A 49 -1.17 6.48 -18.25
C LEU A 49 -0.62 7.75 -17.58
N PHE A 50 -0.25 7.69 -16.31
CA PHE A 50 0.34 8.82 -15.57
C PHE A 50 1.62 8.45 -14.82
N ASP A 51 1.94 7.16 -14.73
CA ASP A 51 3.18 6.63 -14.17
C ASP A 51 3.69 5.50 -15.07
N GLU A 52 4.47 5.85 -16.09
CA GLU A 52 5.01 4.90 -17.06
C GLU A 52 5.94 3.87 -16.41
N SER A 53 6.53 4.19 -15.26
CA SER A 53 7.48 3.32 -14.57
C SER A 53 6.90 1.95 -14.21
N VAL A 54 5.57 1.84 -14.04
CA VAL A 54 4.89 0.59 -13.70
C VAL A 54 4.34 -0.18 -14.91
N SER A 55 4.52 0.32 -16.13
CA SER A 55 3.93 -0.27 -17.34
C SER A 55 4.36 -1.72 -17.63
N HIS A 56 5.55 -2.10 -17.19
CA HIS A 56 6.13 -3.44 -17.35
C HIS A 56 5.77 -4.41 -16.22
N VAL A 57 5.11 -3.93 -15.16
CA VAL A 57 4.82 -4.73 -13.96
C VAL A 57 3.73 -5.76 -14.26
N ARG A 58 4.00 -7.01 -13.91
CA ARG A 58 3.03 -8.09 -14.11
C ARG A 58 2.16 -8.27 -12.86
N PRO A 59 0.84 -8.44 -12.98
CA PRO A 59 -0.10 -8.59 -11.85
C PRO A 59 0.31 -9.67 -10.85
N HIS A 60 0.75 -10.83 -11.35
CA HIS A 60 1.21 -11.95 -10.52
C HIS A 60 2.38 -11.58 -9.60
N ASP A 61 3.30 -10.74 -10.07
CA ASP A 61 4.47 -10.30 -9.28
C ASP A 61 4.08 -9.33 -8.15
N CYS A 62 2.90 -8.71 -8.25
CA CYS A 62 2.38 -7.79 -7.24
C CYS A 62 1.76 -8.50 -6.03
N THR A 63 1.27 -9.74 -6.18
CA THR A 63 0.49 -10.44 -5.17
C THR A 63 1.35 -11.07 -4.08
N TYR A 64 0.78 -11.23 -2.90
CA TYR A 64 1.39 -11.93 -1.78
C TYR A 64 0.72 -13.29 -1.57
N ARG A 65 1.48 -14.28 -1.10
CA ARG A 65 0.95 -15.60 -0.74
C ARG A 65 -0.09 -15.49 0.36
N ILE A 66 -1.12 -16.33 0.30
CA ILE A 66 -2.17 -16.41 1.31
C ILE A 66 -1.68 -17.00 2.63
N TYR A 67 -0.62 -17.81 2.60
CA TYR A 67 -0.07 -18.47 3.78
C TYR A 67 0.56 -17.48 4.74
N ARG A 68 0.25 -17.65 6.04
CA ARG A 68 0.89 -16.88 7.12
C ARG A 68 2.20 -17.52 7.56
N ASP A 69 3.12 -16.70 8.04
CA ASP A 69 4.26 -17.17 8.83
C ASP A 69 3.85 -17.18 10.31
N ILE A 70 3.53 -18.37 10.80
CA ILE A 70 2.99 -18.56 12.15
C ILE A 70 4.06 -18.93 13.19
N ARG A 71 5.35 -18.96 12.81
CA ARG A 71 6.43 -19.44 13.70
C ARG A 71 6.48 -18.67 15.02
N PHE A 72 6.36 -17.36 14.95
CA PHE A 72 6.43 -16.44 16.10
C PHE A 72 5.09 -15.77 16.44
N SER A 73 3.99 -16.17 15.80
CA SER A 73 2.66 -15.61 16.05
C SER A 73 1.95 -16.37 17.18
N ALA A 74 1.25 -15.65 18.06
CA ALA A 74 0.34 -16.27 19.03
C ALA A 74 -0.88 -16.89 18.32
N ASP A 75 -1.40 -16.22 17.29
CA ASP A 75 -2.43 -16.76 16.41
C ASP A 75 -1.81 -17.75 15.42
N LYS A 76 -2.26 -19.00 15.47
CA LYS A 76 -1.78 -20.11 14.64
C LYS A 76 -2.63 -20.38 13.40
N SER A 77 -3.56 -19.51 13.07
CA SER A 77 -4.34 -19.59 11.83
C SER A 77 -3.40 -19.65 10.62
N PRO A 78 -3.50 -20.67 9.75
CA PRO A 78 -2.52 -20.90 8.69
C PRO A 78 -2.61 -19.92 7.52
N TYR A 79 -3.73 -19.25 7.34
CA TYR A 79 -4.01 -18.37 6.20
C TYR A 79 -4.29 -16.95 6.65
N LYS A 80 -4.01 -15.99 5.74
CA LYS A 80 -4.43 -14.61 5.89
C LYS A 80 -5.92 -14.50 5.59
N ASN A 81 -6.60 -13.59 6.26
CA ASN A 81 -8.00 -13.22 6.02
C ASN A 81 -8.13 -12.11 4.96
N HIS A 82 -7.06 -11.80 4.27
CA HIS A 82 -6.98 -10.73 3.27
C HIS A 82 -6.13 -11.14 2.07
N ILE A 83 -6.34 -10.46 0.96
CA ILE A 83 -5.49 -10.49 -0.22
C ILE A 83 -4.97 -9.07 -0.51
N GLY A 84 -3.69 -8.94 -0.83
CA GLY A 84 -3.08 -7.66 -1.12
C GLY A 84 -2.19 -7.70 -2.36
N GLY A 85 -2.10 -6.56 -3.04
CA GLY A 85 -1.25 -6.37 -4.19
C GLY A 85 -0.46 -5.07 -4.11
N TYR A 86 0.86 -5.14 -4.31
CA TYR A 86 1.75 -4.00 -4.32
C TYR A 86 2.34 -3.79 -5.71
N ILE A 87 1.87 -2.75 -6.38
CA ILE A 87 2.32 -2.33 -7.71
C ILE A 87 3.53 -1.42 -7.51
N ASN A 88 4.71 -1.91 -7.86
CA ASN A 88 5.98 -1.21 -7.70
C ASN A 88 6.88 -1.50 -8.90
N ALA A 89 7.46 -0.47 -9.50
CA ALA A 89 8.32 -0.56 -10.68
C ALA A 89 9.54 -1.47 -10.49
N ARG A 90 10.10 -1.54 -9.27
CA ARG A 90 11.24 -2.38 -8.91
C ARG A 90 10.84 -3.67 -8.17
N GLY A 91 9.52 -3.96 -8.16
CA GLY A 91 8.97 -5.15 -7.53
C GLY A 91 8.71 -5.01 -6.03
N LYS A 92 7.93 -5.93 -5.49
CA LYS A 92 7.39 -5.86 -4.12
C LYS A 92 8.40 -5.99 -2.97
N LYS A 93 9.67 -6.21 -3.27
CA LYS A 93 10.75 -6.26 -2.27
C LYS A 93 11.57 -4.97 -2.21
N SER A 94 11.41 -4.09 -3.20
CA SER A 94 12.06 -2.78 -3.23
C SER A 94 11.49 -1.88 -2.14
N ASN A 95 12.31 -0.96 -1.65
CA ASN A 95 11.88 0.11 -0.74
C ASN A 95 11.23 1.29 -1.47
N HIS A 96 11.22 1.30 -2.80
CA HIS A 96 10.52 2.33 -3.56
C HIS A 96 9.05 2.40 -3.17
N CYS A 97 8.53 3.62 -3.12
CA CYS A 97 7.10 3.86 -3.01
C CYS A 97 6.36 3.26 -4.20
N GLY A 98 5.24 2.60 -3.92
CA GLY A 98 4.35 2.03 -4.91
C GLY A 98 2.89 2.19 -4.50
N TYR A 99 2.00 1.49 -5.19
CA TYR A 99 0.56 1.53 -5.02
C TYR A 99 0.09 0.21 -4.42
N TYR A 100 -0.62 0.26 -3.31
CA TYR A 100 -1.07 -0.94 -2.60
C TYR A 100 -2.58 -1.01 -2.52
N ILE A 101 -3.11 -2.19 -2.84
CA ILE A 101 -4.53 -2.52 -2.71
C ILE A 101 -4.66 -3.64 -1.69
N HIS A 102 -5.53 -3.44 -0.71
CA HIS A 102 -5.83 -4.41 0.32
C HIS A 102 -7.33 -4.73 0.31
N LEU A 103 -7.66 -5.99 0.16
CA LEU A 103 -9.02 -6.51 0.27
C LEU A 103 -9.09 -7.40 1.50
N GLU A 104 -9.78 -6.93 2.52
CA GLU A 104 -10.10 -7.63 3.75
C GLU A 104 -11.54 -7.25 4.13
N PRO A 105 -12.42 -8.22 4.40
CA PRO A 105 -13.80 -7.91 4.77
C PRO A 105 -13.89 -6.93 5.95
N GLY A 106 -14.52 -5.79 5.73
CA GLY A 106 -14.66 -4.70 6.72
C GLY A 106 -13.41 -3.84 6.94
N ASN A 107 -12.30 -4.11 6.23
CA ASN A 107 -11.03 -3.37 6.39
C ASN A 107 -10.29 -3.22 5.06
N CYS A 108 -11.01 -2.93 3.97
CA CYS A 108 -10.38 -2.65 2.68
C CYS A 108 -9.66 -1.32 2.69
N MET A 109 -8.53 -1.22 1.96
CA MET A 109 -7.80 0.04 1.85
C MET A 109 -7.04 0.18 0.53
N LEU A 110 -6.83 1.43 0.14
CA LEU A 110 -5.87 1.86 -0.87
C LEU A 110 -4.74 2.57 -0.14
N ALA A 111 -3.53 2.17 -0.40
CA ALA A 111 -2.36 2.71 0.29
C ALA A 111 -1.19 2.90 -0.68
N GLY A 112 -0.16 3.57 -0.23
CA GLY A 112 1.08 3.68 -0.97
C GLY A 112 2.20 4.21 -0.10
N GLY A 113 3.37 4.36 -0.71
CA GLY A 113 4.55 4.80 0.01
C GLY A 113 5.57 3.68 0.24
N SER A 114 6.54 3.92 1.10
CA SER A 114 7.60 2.99 1.47
C SER A 114 7.47 2.59 2.94
N TRP A 115 7.24 1.32 3.16
CA TRP A 115 7.10 0.71 4.48
C TRP A 115 8.38 -0.04 4.87
N CYS A 116 8.76 0.01 6.15
CA CYS A 116 9.94 -0.72 6.67
C CYS A 116 11.28 -0.34 6.02
N MET A 117 11.49 0.93 5.68
CA MET A 117 12.78 1.39 5.18
C MET A 117 13.93 1.09 6.16
N PRO A 118 15.12 0.70 5.66
CA PRO A 118 16.34 0.68 6.45
C PRO A 118 16.60 2.04 7.12
N SER A 119 17.19 2.04 8.31
CA SER A 119 17.34 3.26 9.12
C SER A 119 18.17 4.36 8.46
N ASN A 120 19.19 4.00 7.67
CA ASN A 120 19.99 4.95 6.88
C ASN A 120 19.17 5.61 5.76
N MET A 121 18.37 4.83 5.04
CA MET A 121 17.45 5.31 4.00
C MET A 121 16.37 6.22 4.60
N LEU A 122 15.72 5.79 5.70
CA LEU A 122 14.74 6.61 6.41
C LEU A 122 15.33 7.94 6.88
N LYS A 123 16.60 7.93 7.33
CA LYS A 123 17.29 9.16 7.71
C LYS A 123 17.50 10.08 6.50
N ALA A 124 17.87 9.53 5.36
CA ALA A 124 18.07 10.30 4.11
C ALA A 124 16.74 10.90 3.62
N VAL A 125 15.65 10.14 3.62
CA VAL A 125 14.31 10.66 3.26
C VAL A 125 13.89 11.79 4.21
N ARG A 126 14.11 11.67 5.53
CA ARG A 126 13.86 12.76 6.47
C ARG A 126 14.71 14.00 6.17
N GLN A 127 15.97 13.81 5.78
CA GLN A 127 16.84 14.92 5.38
C GLN A 127 16.30 15.59 4.12
N SER A 128 15.89 14.81 3.12
CA SER A 128 15.26 15.35 1.91
C SER A 128 14.00 16.17 2.23
N VAL A 129 13.17 15.72 3.19
CA VAL A 129 12.01 16.49 3.66
C VAL A 129 12.42 17.80 4.32
N VAL A 130 13.50 17.82 5.11
CA VAL A 130 14.01 19.06 5.74
C VAL A 130 14.53 20.04 4.69
N ASP A 131 15.33 19.53 3.74
CA ASP A 131 16.00 20.34 2.73
C ASP A 131 15.03 20.89 1.68
N ASN A 132 13.93 20.16 1.41
CA ASN A 132 12.91 20.49 0.40
C ASN A 132 11.53 20.65 1.02
N ILE A 133 11.44 21.26 2.19
CA ILE A 133 10.18 21.28 2.98
C ILE A 133 9.01 21.94 2.24
N GLU A 134 9.25 23.00 1.48
CA GLU A 134 8.17 23.68 0.76
C GLU A 134 7.60 22.81 -0.36
N GLU A 135 8.44 22.07 -1.08
CA GLU A 135 7.99 21.10 -2.06
C GLU A 135 7.19 19.97 -1.38
N PHE A 136 7.73 19.37 -0.32
CA PHE A 136 7.06 18.30 0.42
C PHE A 136 5.69 18.76 0.92
N ARG A 137 5.61 19.94 1.53
CA ARG A 137 4.35 20.54 1.97
C ARG A 137 3.39 20.78 0.83
N SER A 138 3.87 21.28 -0.32
CA SER A 138 3.01 21.49 -1.51
C SER A 138 2.35 20.20 -2.01
N ILE A 139 2.93 19.05 -1.69
CA ILE A 139 2.39 17.72 -2.01
C ILE A 139 1.39 17.27 -0.94
N VAL A 140 1.85 17.21 0.31
CA VAL A 140 1.09 16.55 1.38
C VAL A 140 0.00 17.46 1.99
N GLU A 141 0.10 18.76 1.78
CA GLU A 141 -0.93 19.75 2.19
C GLU A 141 -1.93 20.07 1.06
N ASP A 142 -1.70 19.56 -0.16
CA ASP A 142 -2.66 19.71 -1.26
C ASP A 142 -4.03 19.14 -0.83
N PRO A 143 -5.13 19.92 -0.98
CA PRO A 143 -6.46 19.46 -0.61
C PRO A 143 -6.88 18.15 -1.29
N ALA A 144 -6.46 17.93 -2.54
CA ALA A 144 -6.77 16.69 -3.26
C ALA A 144 -6.02 15.47 -2.68
N PHE A 145 -4.78 15.66 -2.23
CA PHE A 145 -4.01 14.63 -1.52
C PHE A 145 -4.60 14.38 -0.12
N LYS A 146 -4.78 15.43 0.68
CA LYS A 146 -5.33 15.34 2.05
C LYS A 146 -6.71 14.72 2.15
N LYS A 147 -7.53 14.89 1.11
CA LYS A 147 -8.85 14.25 1.04
C LYS A 147 -8.78 12.74 1.26
N TYR A 148 -7.75 12.10 0.73
CA TYR A 148 -7.56 10.65 0.81
C TYR A 148 -6.51 10.25 1.85
N PHE A 149 -5.48 11.07 2.04
CA PHE A 149 -4.30 10.76 2.84
C PHE A 149 -4.02 11.85 3.89
N PRO A 150 -4.86 11.99 4.91
CA PRO A 150 -4.72 13.04 5.91
C PRO A 150 -3.54 12.81 6.87
N VAL A 151 -2.99 11.59 6.92
CA VAL A 151 -1.90 11.21 7.82
C VAL A 151 -0.79 10.53 7.02
N ILE A 152 0.46 10.94 7.28
CA ILE A 152 1.66 10.34 6.70
C ILE A 152 2.35 9.50 7.77
N GLY A 153 2.73 8.28 7.40
CA GLY A 153 3.35 7.32 8.29
C GLY A 153 2.36 6.58 9.18
N GLU A 154 2.53 5.27 9.31
CA GLU A 154 1.73 4.42 10.18
C GLU A 154 2.01 4.70 11.66
N SER A 155 3.26 5.05 11.96
CA SER A 155 3.68 5.35 13.32
C SER A 155 4.72 6.47 13.40
N HIS A 156 4.78 7.14 14.57
CA HIS A 156 5.63 8.31 14.78
C HIS A 156 6.52 8.16 16.00
N LEU A 157 7.68 8.83 15.96
CA LEU A 157 8.53 9.03 17.14
C LEU A 157 7.87 10.06 18.08
N LYS A 158 8.10 9.90 19.38
CA LYS A 158 7.63 10.88 20.38
C LYS A 158 8.38 12.21 20.26
N THR A 159 9.66 12.16 19.89
CA THR A 159 10.56 13.33 19.79
C THR A 159 11.19 13.40 18.41
N ILE A 160 11.71 14.57 18.04
CA ILE A 160 12.49 14.75 16.82
C ILE A 160 13.69 13.79 16.86
N PRO A 161 13.97 13.06 15.77
CA PRO A 161 15.07 12.12 15.72
C PRO A 161 16.43 12.83 15.85
N LYS A 162 17.42 12.11 16.41
CA LYS A 162 18.77 12.65 16.62
C LYS A 162 19.41 13.03 15.26
N GLY A 163 20.01 14.21 15.24
CA GLY A 163 20.70 14.75 14.05
C GLY A 163 19.85 15.69 13.21
N PHE A 164 18.61 15.98 13.64
CA PHE A 164 17.73 16.97 13.01
C PHE A 164 17.53 18.19 13.92
N PRO A 165 17.25 19.39 13.33
CA PRO A 165 17.01 20.61 14.09
C PRO A 165 15.85 20.43 15.06
N LYS A 166 16.04 20.77 16.35
CA LYS A 166 14.99 20.64 17.37
C LYS A 166 13.87 21.67 17.22
N ASP A 167 14.14 22.75 16.55
CA ASP A 167 13.23 23.86 16.24
C ASP A 167 12.67 23.78 14.81
N PHE A 168 12.82 22.63 14.13
CA PHE A 168 12.22 22.41 12.81
C PHE A 168 10.71 22.66 12.87
N PRO A 169 10.15 23.56 12.03
CA PRO A 169 8.79 24.05 12.18
C PRO A 169 7.70 23.00 11.86
N TYR A 170 8.09 21.88 11.19
CA TYR A 170 7.15 20.81 10.79
C TYR A 170 7.61 19.44 11.30
N PRO A 171 7.71 19.27 12.64
CA PRO A 171 8.31 18.08 13.23
C PRO A 171 7.53 16.79 12.94
N GLU A 172 6.24 16.86 12.64
CA GLU A 172 5.38 15.73 12.30
C GLU A 172 5.90 14.98 11.06
N TYR A 173 6.45 15.69 10.06
CA TYR A 173 6.94 15.08 8.83
C TYR A 173 8.27 14.33 8.99
N ILE A 174 9.08 14.68 9.98
CA ILE A 174 10.36 14.00 10.26
C ILE A 174 10.27 13.00 11.43
N LYS A 175 9.16 12.99 12.17
CA LYS A 175 8.89 11.99 13.21
C LYS A 175 8.33 10.67 12.65
N CYS A 176 7.92 10.63 11.39
CA CYS A 176 7.44 9.43 10.73
C CYS A 176 8.46 8.30 10.86
N LYS A 177 8.03 7.08 11.20
CA LYS A 177 8.87 5.87 11.19
C LYS A 177 8.88 5.17 9.85
N ASP A 178 7.99 5.55 8.97
CA ASP A 178 7.83 5.13 7.58
C ASP A 178 7.19 6.29 6.80
N TYR A 179 7.25 6.23 5.48
CA TYR A 179 6.59 7.20 4.59
C TYR A 179 5.50 6.48 3.79
N THR A 180 4.48 6.04 4.52
CA THR A 180 3.28 5.42 3.95
C THR A 180 2.07 6.31 4.15
N VAL A 181 1.07 6.10 3.32
CA VAL A 181 -0.25 6.72 3.44
C VAL A 181 -1.32 5.70 3.11
N ALA A 182 -2.49 5.79 3.75
CA ALA A 182 -3.58 4.85 3.56
C ALA A 182 -4.93 5.56 3.54
N TYR A 183 -5.81 5.04 2.69
CA TYR A 183 -7.21 5.42 2.57
C TYR A 183 -8.09 4.19 2.78
N VAL A 184 -8.74 4.12 3.93
CA VAL A 184 -9.67 3.03 4.26
C VAL A 184 -10.97 3.24 3.50
N ILE A 185 -11.46 2.19 2.86
CA ILE A 185 -12.68 2.18 2.08
C ILE A 185 -13.63 1.09 2.58
N PRO A 186 -14.95 1.34 2.63
CA PRO A 186 -15.91 0.30 3.01
C PRO A 186 -16.05 -0.75 1.91
N ASP A 187 -16.49 -1.95 2.26
CA ASP A 187 -16.76 -3.03 1.29
C ASP A 187 -17.76 -2.60 0.20
N SER A 188 -18.71 -1.73 0.56
CA SER A 188 -19.69 -1.15 -0.37
C SER A 188 -19.09 -0.25 -1.45
N PHE A 189 -17.84 0.19 -1.29
CA PHE A 189 -17.09 0.94 -2.32
C PHE A 189 -17.09 0.20 -3.67
N PHE A 190 -16.96 -1.12 -3.61
CA PHE A 190 -16.91 -1.97 -4.81
C PHE A 190 -18.27 -2.23 -5.47
N ASN A 191 -19.37 -1.74 -4.88
CA ASN A 191 -20.70 -1.77 -5.51
C ASN A 191 -20.88 -0.65 -6.54
N ASN A 192 -20.03 0.38 -6.49
CA ASN A 192 -20.04 1.44 -7.50
C ASN A 192 -19.44 0.90 -8.82
N PRO A 193 -20.13 0.95 -9.97
CA PRO A 193 -19.58 0.52 -11.26
C PRO A 193 -18.33 1.28 -11.68
N LEU A 194 -18.09 2.49 -11.12
CA LEU A 194 -16.93 3.34 -11.38
C LEU A 194 -15.78 3.14 -10.36
N PHE A 195 -15.84 2.10 -9.52
CA PHE A 195 -14.84 1.91 -8.45
C PHE A 195 -13.39 1.87 -8.96
N ILE A 196 -13.15 1.37 -10.18
CA ILE A 196 -11.81 1.37 -10.79
C ILE A 196 -11.35 2.81 -11.07
N ASP A 197 -12.23 3.66 -11.61
CA ASP A 197 -11.89 5.06 -11.87
C ASP A 197 -11.61 5.80 -10.55
N GLU A 198 -12.33 5.48 -9.49
CA GLU A 198 -12.08 6.02 -8.16
C GLU A 198 -10.74 5.56 -7.59
N ILE A 199 -10.39 4.26 -7.69
CA ILE A 199 -9.08 3.73 -7.29
C ILE A 199 -7.97 4.47 -8.04
N VAL A 200 -8.09 4.61 -9.34
CA VAL A 200 -7.09 5.30 -10.19
C VAL A 200 -6.97 6.78 -9.82
N SER A 201 -8.09 7.43 -9.49
CA SER A 201 -8.12 8.81 -9.02
C SER A 201 -7.38 8.98 -7.69
N VAL A 202 -7.58 8.07 -6.74
CA VAL A 202 -6.84 8.02 -5.46
C VAL A 202 -5.35 7.83 -5.72
N PHE A 203 -4.96 6.85 -6.53
CA PHE A 203 -3.56 6.58 -6.82
C PHE A 203 -2.85 7.69 -7.59
N ARG A 204 -3.57 8.45 -8.40
CA ARG A 204 -3.00 9.64 -9.05
C ARG A 204 -2.50 10.67 -8.04
N GLN A 205 -3.15 10.79 -6.87
CA GLN A 205 -2.67 11.70 -5.81
C GLN A 205 -1.37 11.21 -5.18
N LEU A 206 -1.09 9.91 -5.19
CA LEU A 206 0.17 9.35 -4.65
C LEU A 206 1.39 9.66 -5.51
N LYS A 207 1.23 9.92 -6.81
CA LYS A 207 2.37 10.00 -7.75
C LYS A 207 3.44 10.99 -7.30
N ARG A 208 3.05 12.23 -6.98
CA ARG A 208 4.01 13.26 -6.53
C ARG A 208 4.69 12.88 -5.21
N PHE A 209 3.95 12.29 -4.27
CA PHE A 209 4.50 11.80 -3.01
C PHE A 209 5.49 10.66 -3.21
N ALA A 210 5.15 9.73 -4.10
CA ALA A 210 6.03 8.62 -4.48
C ALA A 210 7.31 9.14 -5.16
N ASP A 211 7.20 10.06 -6.12
CA ASP A 211 8.35 10.64 -6.82
C ASP A 211 9.30 11.36 -5.87
N PHE A 212 8.78 12.19 -4.98
CA PHE A 212 9.58 12.90 -3.97
C PHE A 212 10.38 11.92 -3.10
N THR A 213 9.73 10.85 -2.64
CA THR A 213 10.37 9.87 -1.77
C THR A 213 11.35 8.99 -2.55
N ASN A 214 10.96 8.55 -3.75
CA ASN A 214 11.77 7.67 -4.59
C ASN A 214 13.05 8.36 -5.09
N TYR A 215 13.03 9.66 -5.32
CA TYR A 215 14.22 10.43 -5.67
C TYR A 215 15.37 10.19 -4.68
N THR A 216 15.05 10.14 -3.38
CA THR A 216 16.07 9.84 -2.35
C THR A 216 16.38 8.34 -2.29
N ILE A 217 15.41 7.48 -2.50
CA ILE A 217 15.58 6.02 -2.43
C ILE A 217 16.46 5.52 -3.59
N ASP A 218 16.42 6.18 -4.74
CA ASP A 218 17.26 5.87 -5.91
C ASP A 218 18.76 5.88 -5.60
N ASP A 219 19.21 6.66 -4.61
CA ASP A 219 20.62 6.68 -4.17
C ASP A 219 21.03 5.38 -3.41
N PHE A 220 20.07 4.52 -3.04
CA PHE A 220 20.29 3.30 -2.25
C PHE A 220 20.01 2.01 -3.03
N GLU A 221 19.29 2.06 -4.15
CA GLU A 221 18.85 0.96 -5.00
C GLU A 221 19.19 1.25 -6.48
#